data_d688cd614cd24fed7e4513a5976b185f
#
_entry.id   d688cd614cd24fed7e4513a5976b185f
#
_cell.length_a   1.000
_cell.length_b   1.000
_cell.length_c   1.000
_cell.angle_alpha   90.00
_cell.angle_beta   90.00
_cell.angle_gamma   90.00
#
_symmetry.space_group_name_H-M   'P 1'
#
loop_
_entity.id
_entity.type
_entity.pdbx_description
1 polymer ?
#
loop_
_entity_poly.entity_id
_entity_poly.type
_entity_poly.pdbx_seq_one_letter_code
_entity_poly.pdbx_strand_id
1 'polypeptide(L)'
;MRHKAEKMGRNRGQRIIIGFLVFVIAVISICTIIFRSYVREFHKVTEREKYDQYYVMITEDRKPDFWQSVYRGAYERGQAENVYVDLLGEHLSQEYSRSDLMRIAMTSGVDGILVESDESDEMSELIDEAVGRGIPVVTLYGDNTHSARCSFVGVGSYNLGREYGRQVLKLAAAEDTEDPLKVAVLMNAHALNSTQNIVCSGIQDALEQEKLQGSEIQMSLITVDDTNTFSVEESIRDIFMDQTLPDIIICLNELSTTCVYQAVVDYNCVGEIAILGYYDTDTILKAIERNVITATISIDTEQMGAFCVDALQEYYNYGYTSQYFTADVTVIDQSNVEEYLGKQEEAE
;
A
#
# COMPACT_ATOMS: atom_id res chain seq x y z
N MET A 1 -62.48 -52.05 20.64
CA MET A 1 -61.65 -51.61 19.49
C MET A 1 -61.80 -50.12 19.13
N ARG A 2 -62.91 -49.44 19.40
CA ARG A 2 -63.10 -47.99 19.08
C ARG A 2 -62.19 -47.04 19.84
N HIS A 3 -61.89 -47.24 21.12
CA HIS A 3 -61.02 -46.34 21.92
C HIS A 3 -59.52 -46.26 21.52
N LYS A 4 -59.01 -47.30 20.81
CA LYS A 4 -57.64 -47.35 20.34
C LYS A 4 -57.44 -46.57 19.02
N ALA A 5 -58.47 -46.47 18.19
CA ALA A 5 -58.46 -45.71 16.93
C ALA A 5 -58.54 -44.18 17.15
N GLU A 6 -59.35 -43.73 18.12
CA GLU A 6 -59.42 -42.30 18.47
C GLU A 6 -58.15 -41.75 19.07
N LYS A 7 -57.45 -42.54 19.91
CA LYS A 7 -56.14 -42.11 20.48
C LYS A 7 -55.04 -42.05 19.40
N MET A 8 -55.08 -42.85 18.36
CA MET A 8 -54.09 -42.87 17.27
C MET A 8 -54.31 -41.72 16.27
N GLY A 9 -55.54 -41.30 16.03
CA GLY A 9 -55.90 -40.14 15.19
C GLY A 9 -55.51 -38.81 15.85
N ARG A 10 -55.71 -38.73 17.17
CA ARG A 10 -55.36 -37.53 17.95
C ARG A 10 -53.85 -37.27 18.02
N ASN A 11 -53.04 -38.35 18.12
CA ASN A 11 -51.58 -38.24 18.09
C ASN A 11 -51.03 -37.88 16.70
N ARG A 12 -51.72 -38.26 15.62
CA ARG A 12 -51.32 -37.90 14.24
C ARG A 12 -51.61 -36.43 13.95
N GLY A 13 -52.76 -35.90 14.39
CA GLY A 13 -53.10 -34.49 14.29
C GLY A 13 -52.15 -33.61 15.11
N GLN A 14 -51.79 -34.01 16.32
CA GLN A 14 -50.80 -33.26 17.15
C GLN A 14 -49.41 -33.24 16.50
N ARG A 15 -48.94 -34.34 15.90
CA ARG A 15 -47.64 -34.35 15.19
C ARG A 15 -47.63 -33.47 13.97
N ILE A 16 -48.71 -33.35 13.23
CA ILE A 16 -48.88 -32.47 12.08
C ILE A 16 -48.85 -30.99 12.54
N ILE A 17 -49.54 -30.66 13.64
CA ILE A 17 -49.57 -29.31 14.21
C ILE A 17 -48.17 -28.90 14.73
N ILE A 18 -47.48 -29.83 15.41
CA ILE A 18 -46.12 -29.58 15.89
C ILE A 18 -45.15 -29.36 14.68
N GLY A 19 -45.24 -30.21 13.66
CA GLY A 19 -44.45 -30.05 12.43
C GLY A 19 -44.70 -28.72 11.71
N PHE A 20 -45.96 -28.30 11.64
CA PHE A 20 -46.30 -26.99 11.07
C PHE A 20 -45.74 -25.80 11.93
N LEU A 21 -45.86 -25.94 13.25
CA LEU A 21 -45.31 -24.92 14.16
C LEU A 21 -43.78 -24.77 14.02
N VAL A 22 -43.03 -25.89 13.95
CA VAL A 22 -41.60 -25.90 13.72
C VAL A 22 -41.25 -25.32 12.36
N PHE A 23 -42.02 -25.60 11.32
CA PHE A 23 -41.84 -25.00 10.00
C PHE A 23 -42.02 -23.48 10.02
N VAL A 24 -43.07 -22.97 10.67
CA VAL A 24 -43.32 -21.53 10.83
C VAL A 24 -42.18 -20.83 11.59
N ILE A 25 -41.68 -21.45 12.68
CA ILE A 25 -40.57 -20.93 13.45
C ILE A 25 -39.29 -20.87 12.57
N ALA A 26 -39.02 -21.90 11.77
CA ALA A 26 -37.87 -21.93 10.87
C ALA A 26 -37.97 -20.83 9.79
N VAL A 27 -39.16 -20.61 9.21
CA VAL A 27 -39.39 -19.53 8.24
C VAL A 27 -39.18 -18.14 8.88
N ILE A 28 -39.72 -17.94 10.08
CA ILE A 28 -39.53 -16.66 10.82
C ILE A 28 -38.04 -16.44 11.13
N SER A 29 -37.31 -17.50 11.53
CA SER A 29 -35.87 -17.40 11.81
C SER A 29 -35.06 -17.02 10.56
N ILE A 30 -35.39 -17.63 9.42
CA ILE A 30 -34.76 -17.31 8.12
C ILE A 30 -35.07 -15.87 7.72
N CYS A 31 -36.34 -15.46 7.82
CA CYS A 31 -36.73 -14.07 7.53
C CYS A 31 -36.05 -13.07 8.45
N THR A 32 -35.86 -13.39 9.73
CA THR A 32 -35.14 -12.53 10.69
C THR A 32 -33.64 -12.43 10.38
N ILE A 33 -33.02 -13.52 9.90
CA ILE A 33 -31.61 -13.50 9.48
C ILE A 33 -31.45 -12.65 8.22
N ILE A 34 -32.31 -12.84 7.22
CA ILE A 34 -32.31 -12.04 5.98
C ILE A 34 -32.58 -10.56 6.31
N PHE A 35 -33.57 -10.28 7.17
CA PHE A 35 -33.89 -8.91 7.60
C PHE A 35 -32.73 -8.27 8.35
N ARG A 36 -32.05 -8.99 9.26
CA ARG A 36 -30.84 -8.48 9.94
C ARG A 36 -29.68 -8.22 8.97
N SER A 37 -29.51 -9.06 7.94
CA SER A 37 -28.54 -8.84 6.88
C SER A 37 -28.87 -7.55 6.11
N TYR A 38 -30.14 -7.39 5.73
CA TYR A 38 -30.63 -6.21 5.00
C TYR A 38 -30.50 -4.93 5.84
N VAL A 39 -30.83 -4.99 7.14
CA VAL A 39 -30.69 -3.85 8.06
C VAL A 39 -29.23 -3.47 8.30
N ARG A 40 -28.30 -4.42 8.30
CA ARG A 40 -26.88 -4.13 8.38
C ARG A 40 -26.36 -3.39 7.14
N GLU A 41 -26.85 -3.75 5.98
CA GLU A 41 -26.55 -3.06 4.72
C GLU A 41 -27.16 -1.67 4.68
N PHE A 42 -28.39 -1.52 5.23
CA PHE A 42 -29.08 -0.23 5.36
C PHE A 42 -28.39 0.70 6.40
N HIS A 43 -27.82 0.15 7.48
CA HIS A 43 -27.06 0.95 8.43
C HIS A 43 -25.75 1.50 7.83
N LYS A 44 -25.10 0.77 6.90
CA LYS A 44 -23.95 1.30 6.16
C LYS A 44 -24.32 2.52 5.30
N VAL A 45 -25.48 2.50 4.66
CA VAL A 45 -26.02 3.66 3.93
C VAL A 45 -26.35 4.82 4.87
N THR A 46 -26.82 4.54 6.08
CA THR A 46 -27.17 5.56 7.09
C THR A 46 -25.91 6.20 7.72
N GLU A 47 -24.79 5.50 7.78
CA GLU A 47 -23.51 6.08 8.22
C GLU A 47 -22.99 7.11 7.20
N ARG A 48 -23.12 6.86 5.89
CA ARG A 48 -22.75 7.81 4.84
C ARG A 48 -23.54 9.14 4.94
N GLU A 49 -24.83 9.09 5.25
CA GLU A 49 -25.69 10.30 5.43
C GLU A 49 -25.29 11.16 6.66
N LYS A 50 -24.40 10.64 7.50
CA LYS A 50 -23.91 11.33 8.70
C LYS A 50 -22.74 12.27 8.41
N TYR A 51 -22.05 12.10 7.28
CA TYR A 51 -20.90 12.89 6.90
C TYR A 51 -21.25 13.94 5.86
N ASP A 52 -20.56 15.08 5.89
CA ASP A 52 -20.77 16.19 4.97
C ASP A 52 -20.27 15.87 3.56
N GLN A 53 -19.24 15.02 3.44
CA GLN A 53 -18.60 14.65 2.19
C GLN A 53 -18.28 13.15 2.17
N TYR A 54 -18.17 12.60 0.94
CA TYR A 54 -17.84 11.21 0.67
C TYR A 54 -16.69 11.12 -0.32
N TYR A 55 -15.54 10.65 0.15
CA TYR A 55 -14.37 10.38 -0.67
C TYR A 55 -14.17 8.89 -0.86
N VAL A 56 -13.55 8.51 -1.97
CA VAL A 56 -13.15 7.14 -2.22
C VAL A 56 -11.65 7.06 -2.46
N MET A 57 -11.03 6.04 -1.89
CA MET A 57 -9.65 5.67 -2.17
C MET A 57 -9.64 4.47 -3.12
N ILE A 58 -8.84 4.55 -4.17
CA ILE A 58 -8.72 3.53 -5.23
C ILE A 58 -7.25 3.15 -5.35
N THR A 59 -6.96 1.86 -5.14
CA THR A 59 -5.63 1.26 -5.30
C THR A 59 -5.74 0.00 -6.15
N GLU A 60 -4.64 -0.43 -6.75
CA GLU A 60 -4.57 -1.67 -7.53
C GLU A 60 -4.69 -2.89 -6.60
N ASP A 61 -3.86 -2.94 -5.58
CA ASP A 61 -3.94 -3.95 -4.54
C ASP A 61 -4.31 -3.32 -3.19
N ARG A 62 -5.34 -3.85 -2.56
CA ARG A 62 -5.89 -3.34 -1.29
C ARG A 62 -5.41 -4.12 -0.07
N LYS A 63 -4.73 -5.26 -0.29
CA LYS A 63 -4.34 -6.18 0.79
C LYS A 63 -3.01 -5.86 1.46
N PRO A 64 -1.97 -5.33 0.76
CA PRO A 64 -0.70 -5.01 1.40
C PRO A 64 -0.86 -4.06 2.58
N ASP A 65 -0.08 -4.26 3.61
CA ASP A 65 -0.06 -3.43 4.83
C ASP A 65 0.20 -1.95 4.51
N PHE A 66 1.01 -1.68 3.49
CA PHE A 66 1.23 -0.35 2.95
C PHE A 66 -0.09 0.39 2.64
N TRP A 67 -0.95 -0.22 1.80
CA TRP A 67 -2.21 0.42 1.39
C TRP A 67 -3.25 0.47 2.50
N GLN A 68 -3.25 -0.53 3.39
CA GLN A 68 -4.11 -0.52 4.57
C GLN A 68 -3.72 0.60 5.53
N SER A 69 -2.43 0.88 5.70
CA SER A 69 -1.94 1.97 6.53
C SER A 69 -2.24 3.35 5.91
N VAL A 70 -2.06 3.51 4.59
CA VAL A 70 -2.47 4.74 3.87
C VAL A 70 -3.98 4.97 4.02
N TYR A 71 -4.79 3.92 3.85
CA TYR A 71 -6.24 4.02 4.04
C TYR A 71 -6.61 4.39 5.47
N ARG A 72 -5.96 3.82 6.48
CA ARG A 72 -6.18 4.16 7.89
C ARG A 72 -5.94 5.65 8.14
N GLY A 73 -4.83 6.21 7.67
CA GLY A 73 -4.54 7.63 7.79
C GLY A 73 -5.58 8.52 7.09
N ALA A 74 -6.01 8.14 5.88
CA ALA A 74 -7.07 8.85 5.17
C ALA A 74 -8.42 8.74 5.90
N TYR A 75 -8.77 7.57 6.43
CA TYR A 75 -10.01 7.35 7.16
C TYR A 75 -10.07 8.14 8.47
N GLU A 76 -9.00 8.11 9.29
CA GLU A 76 -8.93 8.82 10.56
C GLU A 76 -8.95 10.35 10.33
N ARG A 77 -8.20 10.84 9.35
CA ARG A 77 -8.21 12.26 8.97
C ARG A 77 -9.59 12.67 8.45
N GLY A 78 -10.22 11.83 7.63
CA GLY A 78 -11.58 12.04 7.15
C GLY A 78 -12.58 12.16 8.28
N GLN A 79 -12.53 11.28 9.27
CA GLN A 79 -13.40 11.36 10.45
C GLN A 79 -13.24 12.67 11.21
N ALA A 80 -12.02 13.17 11.35
CA ALA A 80 -11.73 14.44 12.03
C ALA A 80 -12.33 15.65 11.27
N GLU A 81 -12.45 15.57 9.94
CA GLU A 81 -13.01 16.62 9.07
C GLU A 81 -14.47 16.36 8.68
N ASN A 82 -15.17 15.41 9.33
CA ASN A 82 -16.54 15.01 8.99
C ASN A 82 -16.72 14.51 7.55
N VAL A 83 -15.72 13.77 7.05
CA VAL A 83 -15.68 13.13 5.73
C VAL A 83 -15.70 11.63 5.89
N TYR A 84 -16.53 10.93 5.12
CA TYR A 84 -16.44 9.48 5.00
C TYR A 84 -15.47 9.10 3.88
N VAL A 85 -14.43 8.36 4.22
CA VAL A 85 -13.47 7.81 3.25
C VAL A 85 -13.72 6.31 3.12
N ASP A 86 -13.93 5.83 1.90
CA ASP A 86 -14.20 4.43 1.57
C ASP A 86 -13.07 3.85 0.71
N LEU A 87 -12.55 2.70 1.09
CA LEU A 87 -11.62 1.93 0.23
C LEU A 87 -12.44 1.21 -0.84
N LEU A 88 -12.58 1.85 -2.00
CA LEU A 88 -13.47 1.39 -3.05
C LEU A 88 -13.03 0.03 -3.60
N GLY A 89 -13.95 -0.91 -3.64
CA GLY A 89 -13.70 -2.27 -4.10
C GLY A 89 -13.44 -3.29 -3.00
N GLU A 90 -13.20 -2.88 -1.74
CA GLU A 90 -12.97 -3.81 -0.63
C GLU A 90 -14.16 -4.74 -0.38
N HIS A 91 -15.37 -4.23 -0.56
CA HIS A 91 -16.62 -4.96 -0.32
C HIS A 91 -17.31 -5.43 -1.60
N LEU A 92 -16.68 -5.26 -2.77
CA LEU A 92 -17.23 -5.74 -4.03
C LEU A 92 -16.97 -7.24 -4.18
N SER A 93 -17.94 -7.94 -4.77
CA SER A 93 -17.90 -9.40 -4.95
C SER A 93 -16.91 -9.87 -6.03
N GLN A 94 -16.38 -8.96 -6.82
CA GLN A 94 -15.44 -9.19 -7.91
C GLN A 94 -14.26 -8.24 -7.79
N GLU A 95 -13.11 -8.66 -8.28
CA GLU A 95 -11.96 -7.78 -8.45
C GLU A 95 -12.17 -6.91 -9.68
N TYR A 96 -11.94 -5.61 -9.51
CA TYR A 96 -12.04 -4.60 -10.56
C TYR A 96 -10.69 -3.91 -10.72
N SER A 97 -10.33 -3.57 -11.95
CA SER A 97 -9.16 -2.74 -12.23
C SER A 97 -9.32 -1.32 -11.66
N ARG A 98 -8.21 -0.61 -11.48
CA ARG A 98 -8.24 0.82 -11.09
C ARG A 98 -9.11 1.65 -12.06
N SER A 99 -9.00 1.39 -13.36
CA SER A 99 -9.81 2.06 -14.38
C SER A 99 -11.30 1.80 -14.20
N ASP A 100 -11.72 0.58 -13.87
CA ASP A 100 -13.12 0.26 -13.61
C ASP A 100 -13.61 0.91 -12.32
N LEU A 101 -12.80 0.92 -11.26
CA LEU A 101 -13.12 1.59 -10.01
C LEU A 101 -13.26 3.11 -10.19
N MET A 102 -12.43 3.75 -11.01
CA MET A 102 -12.59 5.15 -11.39
C MET A 102 -13.93 5.41 -12.05
N ARG A 103 -14.35 4.54 -13.01
CA ARG A 103 -15.68 4.66 -13.66
C ARG A 103 -16.83 4.45 -12.66
N ILE A 104 -16.69 3.52 -11.73
CA ILE A 104 -17.67 3.30 -10.66
C ILE A 104 -17.76 4.54 -9.76
N ALA A 105 -16.63 5.08 -9.30
CA ALA A 105 -16.56 6.27 -8.46
C ALA A 105 -17.29 7.45 -9.09
N MET A 106 -17.01 7.74 -10.37
CA MET A 106 -17.65 8.85 -11.11
C MET A 106 -19.18 8.74 -11.21
N THR A 107 -19.76 7.56 -10.99
CA THR A 107 -21.23 7.35 -11.02
C THR A 107 -21.84 7.14 -9.65
N SER A 108 -21.03 7.04 -8.61
CA SER A 108 -21.48 6.74 -7.24
C SER A 108 -21.78 7.97 -6.39
N GLY A 109 -21.69 9.18 -6.97
CA GLY A 109 -21.97 10.45 -6.27
C GLY A 109 -20.94 10.70 -5.16
N VAL A 110 -19.67 10.48 -5.47
CA VAL A 110 -18.55 10.82 -4.59
C VAL A 110 -18.21 12.30 -4.72
N ASP A 111 -17.70 12.87 -3.65
CA ASP A 111 -17.29 14.28 -3.60
C ASP A 111 -15.78 14.44 -3.91
N GLY A 112 -15.00 13.36 -3.85
CA GLY A 112 -13.58 13.38 -4.19
C GLY A 112 -13.02 11.98 -4.38
N ILE A 113 -11.93 11.88 -5.14
CA ILE A 113 -11.25 10.63 -5.44
C ILE A 113 -9.78 10.74 -5.06
N LEU A 114 -9.31 9.75 -4.29
CA LEU A 114 -7.90 9.49 -3.98
C LEU A 114 -7.50 8.27 -4.81
N VAL A 115 -6.61 8.41 -5.78
CA VAL A 115 -6.29 7.31 -6.69
C VAL A 115 -4.79 7.04 -6.75
N GLU A 116 -4.40 5.77 -6.52
CA GLU A 116 -3.08 5.30 -6.92
C GLU A 116 -2.97 5.46 -8.44
N SER A 117 -2.04 6.30 -8.88
CA SER A 117 -1.95 6.71 -10.27
C SER A 117 -0.66 6.23 -10.94
N ASP A 118 -0.65 6.33 -12.24
CA ASP A 118 0.51 6.14 -13.10
C ASP A 118 0.49 7.18 -14.25
N GLU A 119 1.54 7.23 -15.04
CA GLU A 119 1.67 8.18 -16.15
C GLU A 119 0.96 7.72 -17.43
N SER A 120 0.06 6.72 -17.39
CA SER A 120 -0.64 6.22 -18.56
C SER A 120 -1.66 7.22 -19.10
N ASP A 121 -1.84 7.22 -20.44
CA ASP A 121 -2.84 8.05 -21.10
C ASP A 121 -4.27 7.69 -20.62
N GLU A 122 -4.53 6.39 -20.37
CA GLU A 122 -5.84 5.94 -19.85
C GLU A 122 -6.16 6.57 -18.49
N MET A 123 -5.19 6.59 -17.57
CA MET A 123 -5.39 7.21 -16.26
C MET A 123 -5.56 8.72 -16.39
N SER A 124 -4.80 9.38 -17.28
CA SER A 124 -4.97 10.82 -17.59
C SER A 124 -6.40 11.13 -18.03
N GLU A 125 -6.93 10.36 -19.00
CA GLU A 125 -8.29 10.54 -19.51
C GLU A 125 -9.36 10.35 -18.43
N LEU A 126 -9.20 9.34 -17.55
CA LEU A 126 -10.14 9.08 -16.46
C LEU A 126 -10.12 10.17 -15.39
N ILE A 127 -8.94 10.69 -15.05
CA ILE A 127 -8.81 11.81 -14.11
C ILE A 127 -9.46 13.06 -14.71
N ASP A 128 -9.17 13.36 -15.97
CA ASP A 128 -9.76 14.52 -16.67
C ASP A 128 -11.28 14.42 -16.78
N GLU A 129 -11.81 13.22 -17.03
CA GLU A 129 -13.25 12.97 -17.03
C GLU A 129 -13.88 13.20 -15.65
N ALA A 130 -13.24 12.71 -14.56
CA ALA A 130 -13.74 12.92 -13.20
C ALA A 130 -13.76 14.42 -12.85
N VAL A 131 -12.67 15.15 -13.13
CA VAL A 131 -12.57 16.60 -12.90
C VAL A 131 -13.58 17.36 -13.77
N GLY A 132 -13.76 16.96 -15.04
CA GLY A 132 -14.78 17.53 -15.92
C GLY A 132 -16.22 17.35 -15.42
N ARG A 133 -16.46 16.33 -14.59
CA ARG A 133 -17.74 16.11 -13.89
C ARG A 133 -17.84 16.88 -12.57
N GLY A 134 -16.82 17.62 -12.17
CA GLY A 134 -16.74 18.38 -10.93
C GLY A 134 -16.28 17.57 -9.72
N ILE A 135 -15.68 16.39 -9.93
CA ILE A 135 -15.12 15.55 -8.86
C ILE A 135 -13.61 15.78 -8.82
N PRO A 136 -13.07 16.45 -7.79
CA PRO A 136 -11.63 16.64 -7.65
C PRO A 136 -10.91 15.31 -7.42
N VAL A 137 -9.73 15.19 -8.01
CA VAL A 137 -8.91 13.98 -7.93
C VAL A 137 -7.55 14.33 -7.35
N VAL A 138 -7.14 13.59 -6.32
CA VAL A 138 -5.79 13.56 -5.78
C VAL A 138 -5.12 12.27 -6.23
N THR A 139 -3.99 12.38 -6.91
CA THR A 139 -3.15 11.22 -7.21
C THR A 139 -2.24 10.91 -6.03
N LEU A 140 -2.01 9.63 -5.76
CA LEU A 140 -1.16 9.22 -4.66
C LEU A 140 -0.19 8.12 -5.08
N TYR A 141 0.99 8.08 -4.44
CA TYR A 141 2.11 7.18 -4.67
C TYR A 141 2.75 7.35 -6.05
N GLY A 142 2.02 7.14 -7.14
CA GLY A 142 2.37 7.51 -8.50
C GLY A 142 1.69 8.82 -8.92
N ASP A 143 2.36 9.64 -9.69
CA ASP A 143 1.80 10.90 -10.20
C ASP A 143 1.32 10.76 -11.66
N ASN A 144 0.45 11.66 -12.06
CA ASN A 144 0.06 11.86 -13.45
C ASN A 144 0.05 13.36 -13.76
N THR A 145 1.22 13.88 -14.15
CA THR A 145 1.43 15.31 -14.39
C THR A 145 0.71 15.85 -15.62
N HIS A 146 0.24 14.96 -16.50
CA HIS A 146 -0.48 15.31 -17.72
C HIS A 146 -1.99 15.45 -17.51
N SER A 147 -2.49 15.08 -16.34
CA SER A 147 -3.91 15.13 -15.99
C SER A 147 -4.30 16.42 -15.24
N ALA A 148 -5.61 16.65 -15.17
CA ALA A 148 -6.20 17.78 -14.43
C ALA A 148 -6.33 17.50 -12.91
N ARG A 149 -5.53 16.61 -12.34
CA ARG A 149 -5.53 16.35 -10.89
C ARG A 149 -5.35 17.63 -10.09
N CYS A 150 -5.98 17.74 -8.92
CA CYS A 150 -5.82 18.92 -8.07
C CYS A 150 -4.54 18.88 -7.24
N SER A 151 -4.07 17.69 -6.87
CA SER A 151 -2.84 17.50 -6.08
C SER A 151 -2.23 16.12 -6.31
N PHE A 152 -0.94 15.99 -6.01
CA PHE A 152 -0.25 14.71 -5.85
C PHE A 152 0.23 14.56 -4.41
N VAL A 153 0.03 13.39 -3.85
CA VAL A 153 0.54 13.00 -2.53
C VAL A 153 1.46 11.80 -2.67
N GLY A 154 2.69 11.94 -2.21
CA GLY A 154 3.66 10.85 -2.34
C GLY A 154 4.94 11.12 -1.58
N VAL A 155 6.01 10.43 -1.97
CA VAL A 155 7.36 10.64 -1.43
C VAL A 155 8.15 11.53 -2.38
N GLY A 156 8.96 12.40 -1.84
CA GLY A 156 9.90 13.18 -2.65
C GLY A 156 10.99 12.29 -3.24
N SER A 157 10.76 11.71 -4.43
CA SER A 157 11.61 10.70 -5.07
C SER A 157 13.10 11.11 -5.12
N TYR A 158 13.38 12.38 -5.40
CA TYR A 158 14.74 12.88 -5.40
C TYR A 158 15.36 12.86 -3.99
N ASN A 159 14.62 13.28 -2.96
CA ASN A 159 15.08 13.27 -1.57
C ASN A 159 15.23 11.85 -1.03
N LEU A 160 14.33 10.94 -1.41
CA LEU A 160 14.46 9.51 -1.14
C LEU A 160 15.78 8.97 -1.72
N GLY A 161 16.08 9.31 -2.98
CA GLY A 161 17.35 8.92 -3.62
C GLY A 161 18.56 9.49 -2.89
N ARG A 162 18.52 10.76 -2.51
CA ARG A 162 19.60 11.35 -1.70
C ARG A 162 19.81 10.66 -0.37
N GLU A 163 18.73 10.21 0.26
CA GLU A 163 18.84 9.47 1.52
C GLU A 163 19.52 8.10 1.32
N TYR A 164 19.14 7.33 0.28
CA TYR A 164 19.88 6.13 -0.09
C TYR A 164 21.38 6.42 -0.35
N GLY A 165 21.69 7.48 -1.10
CA GLY A 165 23.07 7.89 -1.35
C GLY A 165 23.85 8.18 -0.06
N ARG A 166 23.23 8.86 0.92
CA ARG A 166 23.85 9.10 2.24
C ARG A 166 24.10 7.82 3.02
N GLN A 167 23.16 6.84 2.96
CA GLN A 167 23.36 5.55 3.61
C GLN A 167 24.53 4.79 2.96
N VAL A 168 24.66 4.83 1.62
CA VAL A 168 25.82 4.26 0.92
C VAL A 168 27.11 4.92 1.38
N LEU A 169 27.15 6.25 1.47
CA LEU A 169 28.35 6.97 1.96
C LEU A 169 28.68 6.66 3.42
N LYS A 170 27.68 6.48 4.28
CA LYS A 170 27.84 6.04 5.67
C LYS A 170 28.50 4.67 5.75
N LEU A 171 28.07 3.73 4.89
CA LEU A 171 28.69 2.39 4.80
C LEU A 171 30.11 2.46 4.23
N ALA A 172 30.31 3.20 3.14
CA ALA A 172 31.64 3.39 2.54
C ALA A 172 32.65 4.03 3.51
N ALA A 173 32.21 4.91 4.40
CA ALA A 173 33.05 5.51 5.43
C ALA A 173 33.47 4.54 6.55
N ALA A 174 32.73 3.45 6.73
CA ALA A 174 32.98 2.43 7.73
C ALA A 174 33.95 1.33 7.20
N GLU A 175 34.08 1.21 5.88
CA GLU A 175 34.96 0.26 5.23
C GLU A 175 36.35 0.89 4.95
N ASP A 176 37.41 0.18 5.38
CA ASP A 176 38.80 0.58 5.14
C ASP A 176 39.38 -0.25 3.99
N THR A 177 38.81 -0.12 2.78
CA THR A 177 39.22 -0.86 1.60
C THR A 177 39.67 0.08 0.48
N GLU A 178 40.72 -0.35 -0.28
CA GLU A 178 41.18 0.37 -1.48
C GLU A 178 40.40 -0.06 -2.73
N ASP A 179 39.59 -1.13 -2.65
CA ASP A 179 38.79 -1.63 -3.76
C ASP A 179 37.51 -0.77 -3.94
N PRO A 180 37.05 -0.56 -5.20
CA PRO A 180 35.82 0.16 -5.48
C PRO A 180 34.60 -0.53 -4.88
N LEU A 181 33.79 0.21 -4.13
CA LEU A 181 32.54 -0.28 -3.56
C LEU A 181 31.47 -0.43 -4.64
N LYS A 182 30.97 -1.64 -4.83
CA LYS A 182 29.97 -1.94 -5.86
C LYS A 182 28.56 -1.83 -5.29
N VAL A 183 27.77 -0.89 -5.82
CA VAL A 183 26.40 -0.64 -5.43
C VAL A 183 25.45 -1.04 -6.56
N ALA A 184 24.54 -1.96 -6.29
CA ALA A 184 23.47 -2.33 -7.20
C ALA A 184 22.16 -1.68 -6.77
N VAL A 185 21.49 -0.98 -7.69
CA VAL A 185 20.14 -0.46 -7.48
C VAL A 185 19.16 -1.33 -8.27
N LEU A 186 18.20 -1.93 -7.59
CA LEU A 186 17.19 -2.76 -8.23
C LEU A 186 16.06 -1.91 -8.77
N MET A 187 15.87 -1.98 -10.09
CA MET A 187 14.86 -1.24 -10.85
C MET A 187 13.77 -2.18 -11.33
N ASN A 188 12.52 -1.84 -11.11
CA ASN A 188 11.38 -2.62 -11.62
C ASN A 188 11.23 -2.44 -13.13
N ALA A 189 11.13 -3.55 -13.86
CA ALA A 189 11.01 -3.55 -15.32
C ALA A 189 9.72 -2.88 -15.82
N HIS A 190 8.62 -3.06 -15.09
CA HIS A 190 7.28 -2.60 -15.46
C HIS A 190 6.86 -1.28 -14.81
N ALA A 191 7.59 -0.79 -13.81
CA ALA A 191 7.32 0.52 -13.24
C ALA A 191 7.66 1.60 -14.28
N LEU A 192 6.71 2.48 -14.56
CA LEU A 192 6.92 3.62 -15.43
C LEU A 192 8.06 4.49 -14.90
N ASN A 193 9.09 4.61 -15.70
CA ASN A 193 10.48 4.87 -15.33
C ASN A 193 10.80 6.26 -14.73
N SER A 194 9.87 7.21 -14.68
CA SER A 194 10.19 8.57 -14.24
C SER A 194 10.55 8.63 -12.76
N THR A 195 9.76 8.02 -11.89
CA THR A 195 9.96 8.05 -10.44
C THR A 195 11.26 7.35 -10.03
N GLN A 196 11.52 6.15 -10.54
CA GLN A 196 12.74 5.41 -10.24
C GLN A 196 14.00 6.11 -10.77
N ASN A 197 13.91 6.71 -11.97
CA ASN A 197 15.00 7.51 -12.52
C ASN A 197 15.31 8.74 -11.67
N ILE A 198 14.29 9.39 -11.07
CA ILE A 198 14.46 10.51 -10.16
C ILE A 198 15.15 10.05 -8.86
N VAL A 199 14.77 8.89 -8.33
CA VAL A 199 15.45 8.27 -7.18
C VAL A 199 16.93 8.01 -7.51
N CYS A 200 17.21 7.37 -8.66
CA CYS A 200 18.59 7.11 -9.09
C CYS A 200 19.41 8.39 -9.27
N SER A 201 18.80 9.45 -9.82
CA SER A 201 19.47 10.77 -9.92
C SER A 201 19.78 11.34 -8.53
N GLY A 202 18.87 11.20 -7.56
CA GLY A 202 19.09 11.61 -6.18
C GLY A 202 20.24 10.83 -5.52
N ILE A 203 20.33 9.50 -5.75
CA ILE A 203 21.44 8.68 -5.27
C ILE A 203 22.75 9.19 -5.86
N GLN A 204 22.80 9.32 -7.19
CA GLN A 204 24.00 9.74 -7.92
C GLN A 204 24.49 11.12 -7.46
N ASP A 205 23.58 12.08 -7.35
CA ASP A 205 23.92 13.43 -6.88
C ASP A 205 24.46 13.43 -5.45
N ALA A 206 23.92 12.61 -4.55
CA ALA A 206 24.46 12.48 -3.20
C ALA A 206 25.89 11.90 -3.21
N LEU A 207 26.11 10.84 -4.00
CA LEU A 207 27.43 10.21 -4.13
C LEU A 207 28.48 11.16 -4.75
N GLU A 208 28.06 12.05 -5.68
CA GLU A 208 28.96 13.01 -6.32
C GLU A 208 29.26 14.23 -5.43
N GLN A 209 28.25 14.78 -4.74
CA GLN A 209 28.36 16.00 -3.96
C GLN A 209 29.01 15.81 -2.59
N GLU A 210 28.76 14.67 -1.95
CA GLU A 210 29.25 14.35 -0.60
C GLU A 210 30.43 13.37 -0.64
N LYS A 211 31.12 13.29 -1.78
CA LYS A 211 32.19 12.32 -2.09
C LYS A 211 33.25 12.26 -0.98
N LEU A 212 33.43 11.08 -0.40
CA LEU A 212 34.50 10.80 0.53
C LEU A 212 35.84 10.75 -0.21
N GLN A 213 36.87 11.43 0.34
CA GLN A 213 38.22 11.38 -0.24
C GLN A 213 38.77 9.95 -0.09
N GLY A 214 38.99 9.30 -1.23
CA GLY A 214 39.65 7.99 -1.27
C GLY A 214 38.75 6.81 -1.56
N SER A 215 37.44 6.94 -1.53
CA SER A 215 36.52 5.83 -1.88
C SER A 215 36.00 5.98 -3.31
N GLU A 216 36.23 4.99 -4.14
CA GLU A 216 35.58 4.87 -5.46
C GLU A 216 34.30 4.06 -5.31
N ILE A 217 33.14 4.62 -5.71
CA ILE A 217 31.84 3.95 -5.67
C ILE A 217 31.39 3.70 -7.10
N GLN A 218 31.12 2.44 -7.42
CA GLN A 218 30.62 1.99 -8.72
C GLN A 218 29.16 1.60 -8.59
N MET A 219 28.26 2.48 -9.04
CA MET A 219 26.82 2.23 -9.05
C MET A 219 26.40 1.55 -10.36
N SER A 220 25.63 0.48 -10.26
CA SER A 220 25.00 -0.24 -11.37
C SER A 220 23.49 -0.32 -11.17
N LEU A 221 22.75 -0.32 -12.28
CA LEU A 221 21.30 -0.50 -12.27
C LEU A 221 20.98 -1.92 -12.75
N ILE A 222 20.23 -2.67 -11.95
CA ILE A 222 19.81 -4.03 -12.28
C ILE A 222 18.30 -4.04 -12.44
N THR A 223 17.82 -4.47 -13.60
CA THR A 223 16.39 -4.57 -13.87
C THR A 223 15.84 -5.88 -13.33
N VAL A 224 14.79 -5.78 -12.52
CA VAL A 224 14.06 -6.90 -11.93
C VAL A 224 12.72 -7.03 -12.62
N ASP A 225 12.36 -8.23 -13.09
CA ASP A 225 11.03 -8.53 -13.61
C ASP A 225 10.03 -8.61 -12.45
N ASP A 226 9.19 -7.57 -12.34
CA ASP A 226 8.20 -7.39 -11.29
C ASP A 226 6.78 -7.84 -11.69
N THR A 227 6.67 -8.68 -12.72
CA THR A 227 5.37 -9.23 -13.18
C THR A 227 4.63 -10.01 -12.08
N ASN A 228 5.37 -10.75 -11.25
CA ASN A 228 4.87 -11.49 -10.10
C ASN A 228 6.02 -11.84 -9.15
N THR A 229 5.70 -12.30 -7.94
CA THR A 229 6.69 -12.64 -6.90
C THR A 229 7.74 -13.64 -7.39
N PHE A 230 7.35 -14.67 -8.15
CA PHE A 230 8.29 -15.66 -8.67
C PHE A 230 9.30 -15.06 -9.66
N SER A 231 8.86 -14.14 -10.53
CA SER A 231 9.75 -13.43 -11.47
C SER A 231 10.75 -12.55 -10.73
N VAL A 232 10.32 -11.88 -9.64
CA VAL A 232 11.22 -11.11 -8.77
C VAL A 232 12.26 -12.00 -8.11
N GLU A 233 11.85 -13.12 -7.52
CA GLU A 233 12.75 -14.10 -6.91
C GLU A 233 13.77 -14.66 -7.93
N GLU A 234 13.33 -14.96 -9.15
CA GLU A 234 14.19 -15.46 -10.21
C GLU A 234 15.21 -14.39 -10.64
N SER A 235 14.80 -13.16 -10.86
CA SER A 235 15.69 -12.04 -11.22
C SER A 235 16.73 -11.77 -10.14
N ILE A 236 16.35 -11.83 -8.87
CA ILE A 236 17.25 -11.62 -7.73
C ILE A 236 18.22 -12.80 -7.62
N ARG A 237 17.75 -14.04 -7.76
CA ARG A 237 18.61 -15.22 -7.75
C ARG A 237 19.71 -15.15 -8.80
N ASP A 238 19.42 -14.62 -9.98
CA ASP A 238 20.40 -14.47 -11.04
C ASP A 238 21.57 -13.55 -10.63
N ILE A 239 21.32 -12.53 -9.79
CA ILE A 239 22.38 -11.67 -9.22
C ILE A 239 23.36 -12.51 -8.38
N PHE A 240 22.85 -13.45 -7.57
CA PHE A 240 23.67 -14.31 -6.70
C PHE A 240 24.36 -15.45 -7.45
N MET A 241 23.96 -15.71 -8.69
CA MET A 241 24.64 -16.68 -9.58
C MET A 241 25.81 -16.06 -10.34
N ASP A 242 25.95 -14.73 -10.35
CA ASP A 242 27.05 -14.05 -11.01
C ASP A 242 28.37 -14.24 -10.24
N GLN A 243 29.50 -14.08 -10.94
CA GLN A 243 30.84 -14.24 -10.35
C GLN A 243 31.25 -13.04 -9.48
N THR A 244 30.57 -11.91 -9.62
CA THR A 244 30.86 -10.68 -8.90
C THR A 244 29.61 -10.14 -8.22
N LEU A 245 29.51 -10.42 -6.92
CA LEU A 245 28.43 -9.87 -6.10
C LEU A 245 28.62 -8.37 -5.83
N PRO A 246 27.53 -7.59 -5.71
CA PRO A 246 27.59 -6.24 -5.20
C PRO A 246 27.87 -6.24 -3.69
N ASP A 247 28.52 -5.19 -3.21
CA ASP A 247 28.77 -4.99 -1.78
C ASP A 247 27.53 -4.40 -1.10
N ILE A 248 26.76 -3.58 -1.85
CA ILE A 248 25.50 -2.97 -1.39
C ILE A 248 24.41 -3.22 -2.42
N ILE A 249 23.23 -3.64 -1.96
CA ILE A 249 22.01 -3.73 -2.78
C ILE A 249 20.98 -2.73 -2.25
N ILE A 250 20.51 -1.82 -3.12
CA ILE A 250 19.42 -0.88 -2.85
C ILE A 250 18.15 -1.43 -3.46
N CYS A 251 17.14 -1.64 -2.63
CA CYS A 251 15.81 -2.09 -3.01
C CYS A 251 14.85 -0.89 -2.97
N LEU A 252 14.09 -0.66 -4.04
CA LEU A 252 13.18 0.48 -4.16
C LEU A 252 11.70 0.11 -3.89
N ASN A 253 11.44 -1.12 -3.44
CA ASN A 253 10.12 -1.58 -2.98
C ASN A 253 10.25 -2.71 -1.95
N GLU A 254 9.16 -2.97 -1.25
CA GLU A 254 9.04 -4.00 -0.20
C GLU A 254 9.35 -5.41 -0.71
N LEU A 255 8.76 -5.79 -1.86
CA LEU A 255 8.91 -7.13 -2.41
C LEU A 255 10.36 -7.44 -2.75
N SER A 256 11.05 -6.53 -3.46
CA SER A 256 12.49 -6.68 -3.75
C SER A 256 13.32 -6.73 -2.46
N THR A 257 12.98 -5.94 -1.44
CA THR A 257 13.66 -5.96 -0.13
C THR A 257 13.58 -7.34 0.52
N THR A 258 12.36 -7.90 0.56
CA THR A 258 12.11 -9.22 1.16
C THR A 258 12.80 -10.35 0.36
N CYS A 259 12.74 -10.30 -0.98
CA CYS A 259 13.38 -11.30 -1.82
C CYS A 259 14.93 -11.25 -1.72
N VAL A 260 15.53 -10.04 -1.67
CA VAL A 260 17.00 -9.89 -1.46
C VAL A 260 17.39 -10.39 -0.07
N TYR A 261 16.61 -10.04 0.96
CA TYR A 261 16.82 -10.58 2.31
C TYR A 261 16.86 -12.11 2.30
N GLN A 262 15.87 -12.75 1.67
CA GLN A 262 15.81 -14.20 1.58
C GLN A 262 16.99 -14.77 0.80
N ALA A 263 17.36 -14.17 -0.34
CA ALA A 263 18.48 -14.60 -1.15
C ALA A 263 19.82 -14.51 -0.39
N VAL A 264 20.08 -13.42 0.33
CA VAL A 264 21.28 -13.26 1.17
C VAL A 264 21.39 -14.36 2.21
N VAL A 265 20.27 -14.77 2.82
CA VAL A 265 20.23 -15.89 3.77
C VAL A 265 20.48 -17.23 3.05
N ASP A 266 19.79 -17.49 1.94
CA ASP A 266 19.85 -18.77 1.23
C ASP A 266 21.24 -19.04 0.61
N TYR A 267 21.90 -17.98 0.13
CA TYR A 267 23.27 -18.06 -0.43
C TYR A 267 24.37 -17.87 0.61
N ASN A 268 24.01 -17.74 1.91
CA ASN A 268 24.94 -17.58 3.03
C ASN A 268 25.86 -16.35 2.89
N CYS A 269 25.31 -15.24 2.38
CA CYS A 269 26.03 -13.96 2.19
C CYS A 269 25.69 -12.93 3.30
N VAL A 270 25.16 -13.39 4.45
CA VAL A 270 24.83 -12.51 5.59
C VAL A 270 26.11 -11.86 6.11
N GLY A 271 26.13 -10.53 6.15
CA GLY A 271 27.27 -9.73 6.55
C GLY A 271 28.31 -9.48 5.45
N GLU A 272 28.16 -10.11 4.27
CA GLU A 272 28.99 -9.84 3.09
C GLU A 272 28.34 -8.79 2.16
N ILE A 273 27.01 -8.73 2.14
CA ILE A 273 26.23 -7.80 1.33
C ILE A 273 25.38 -6.93 2.26
N ALA A 274 25.55 -5.62 2.15
CA ALA A 274 24.69 -4.66 2.84
C ALA A 274 23.39 -4.47 2.06
N ILE A 275 22.23 -4.59 2.74
CA ILE A 275 20.91 -4.37 2.14
C ILE A 275 20.36 -3.03 2.61
N LEU A 276 20.07 -2.13 1.69
CA LEU A 276 19.31 -0.92 1.92
C LEU A 276 17.90 -1.12 1.37
N GLY A 277 16.95 -1.39 2.27
CA GLY A 277 15.60 -1.77 1.97
C GLY A 277 14.63 -0.59 1.84
N TYR A 278 13.38 -0.92 1.60
CA TYR A 278 12.26 0.00 1.48
C TYR A 278 11.08 -0.53 2.27
N TYR A 279 10.40 0.37 3.02
CA TYR A 279 9.29 0.11 3.88
C TYR A 279 9.68 -0.65 5.18
N ASP A 280 8.75 -0.84 6.10
CA ASP A 280 8.98 -1.29 7.47
C ASP A 280 8.02 -2.40 7.93
N THR A 281 7.77 -3.38 7.05
CA THR A 281 7.01 -4.56 7.47
C THR A 281 7.71 -5.30 8.61
N ASP A 282 6.93 -6.04 9.39
CA ASP A 282 7.42 -6.87 10.49
C ASP A 282 8.60 -7.78 10.06
N THR A 283 8.53 -8.33 8.84
CA THR A 283 9.62 -9.15 8.27
C THR A 283 10.90 -8.35 8.09
N ILE A 284 10.81 -7.12 7.56
CA ILE A 284 11.96 -6.23 7.32
C ILE A 284 12.55 -5.77 8.66
N LEU A 285 11.71 -5.33 9.60
CA LEU A 285 12.15 -4.90 10.93
C LEU A 285 12.87 -6.02 11.70
N LYS A 286 12.32 -7.23 11.70
CA LYS A 286 12.98 -8.41 12.31
C LYS A 286 14.28 -8.78 11.60
N ALA A 287 14.39 -8.55 10.30
CA ALA A 287 15.64 -8.79 9.58
C ALA A 287 16.70 -7.71 9.91
N ILE A 288 16.29 -6.46 10.18
CA ILE A 288 17.18 -5.41 10.70
C ILE A 288 17.65 -5.77 12.12
N GLU A 289 16.73 -6.16 13.02
CA GLU A 289 17.05 -6.58 14.38
C GLU A 289 18.09 -7.71 14.39
N ARG A 290 18.02 -8.65 13.42
CA ARG A 290 18.97 -9.74 13.25
C ARG A 290 20.23 -9.37 12.49
N ASN A 291 20.37 -8.10 12.12
CA ASN A 291 21.52 -7.58 11.37
C ASN A 291 21.72 -8.25 9.99
N VAL A 292 20.65 -8.68 9.34
CA VAL A 292 20.67 -9.20 7.95
C VAL A 292 20.37 -8.09 6.96
N ILE A 293 19.36 -7.24 7.23
CA ILE A 293 19.14 -5.98 6.53
C ILE A 293 19.88 -4.89 7.29
N THR A 294 20.67 -4.09 6.58
CA THR A 294 21.51 -3.04 7.18
C THR A 294 20.68 -1.84 7.63
N ALA A 295 19.80 -1.39 6.75
CA ALA A 295 18.84 -0.34 7.01
C ALA A 295 17.68 -0.40 6.01
N THR A 296 16.55 0.20 6.37
CA THR A 296 15.43 0.43 5.44
C THR A 296 14.99 1.88 5.50
N ILE A 297 14.38 2.37 4.42
CA ILE A 297 13.69 3.66 4.41
C ILE A 297 12.20 3.41 4.53
N SER A 298 11.65 3.77 5.68
CA SER A 298 10.22 3.76 5.94
C SER A 298 9.57 5.07 5.50
N ILE A 299 8.33 5.00 5.05
CA ILE A 299 7.49 6.14 4.67
C ILE A 299 6.37 6.24 5.69
N ASP A 300 6.06 7.46 6.12
CA ASP A 300 4.86 7.72 6.91
C ASP A 300 3.60 7.59 6.03
N THR A 301 3.11 6.36 5.94
CA THR A 301 1.95 5.99 5.10
C THR A 301 0.64 6.55 5.65
N GLU A 302 0.52 6.68 6.97
CA GLU A 302 -0.66 7.30 7.58
C GLU A 302 -0.69 8.80 7.28
N GLN A 303 0.45 9.48 7.37
CA GLN A 303 0.58 10.88 6.95
C GLN A 303 0.24 11.05 5.47
N MET A 304 0.68 10.12 4.61
CA MET A 304 0.32 10.14 3.18
C MET A 304 -1.21 10.07 2.99
N GLY A 305 -1.89 9.17 3.69
CA GLY A 305 -3.35 9.08 3.68
C GLY A 305 -4.03 10.36 4.17
N ALA A 306 -3.55 10.91 5.28
CA ALA A 306 -4.06 12.16 5.86
C ALA A 306 -3.91 13.33 4.88
N PHE A 307 -2.75 13.49 4.23
CA PHE A 307 -2.52 14.54 3.25
C PHE A 307 -3.44 14.47 2.03
N CYS A 308 -3.87 13.26 1.63
CA CYS A 308 -4.87 13.12 0.57
C CYS A 308 -6.21 13.78 0.94
N VAL A 309 -6.65 13.61 2.17
CA VAL A 309 -7.87 14.24 2.68
C VAL A 309 -7.67 15.75 2.83
N ASP A 310 -6.53 16.18 3.37
CA ASP A 310 -6.19 17.60 3.52
C ASP A 310 -6.20 18.32 2.16
N ALA A 311 -5.62 17.70 1.12
CA ALA A 311 -5.61 18.27 -0.22
C ALA A 311 -7.01 18.48 -0.79
N LEU A 312 -7.92 17.50 -0.62
CA LEU A 312 -9.31 17.66 -1.04
C LEU A 312 -10.06 18.70 -0.19
N GLN A 313 -9.83 18.73 1.12
CA GLN A 313 -10.46 19.71 2.02
C GLN A 313 -10.00 21.14 1.68
N GLU A 314 -8.72 21.36 1.41
CA GLU A 314 -8.21 22.65 0.94
C GLU A 314 -8.87 23.04 -0.38
N TYR A 315 -8.95 22.11 -1.34
CA TYR A 315 -9.59 22.37 -2.62
C TYR A 315 -11.07 22.75 -2.48
N TYR A 316 -11.80 22.07 -1.61
CA TYR A 316 -13.21 22.40 -1.33
C TYR A 316 -13.36 23.78 -0.68
N ASN A 317 -12.51 24.07 0.30
CA ASN A 317 -12.65 25.31 1.08
C ASN A 317 -12.17 26.55 0.33
N TYR A 318 -11.17 26.42 -0.55
CA TYR A 318 -10.48 27.55 -1.17
C TYR A 318 -10.55 27.57 -2.70
N GLY A 319 -10.96 26.47 -3.34
CA GLY A 319 -10.95 26.29 -4.79
C GLY A 319 -9.58 25.94 -5.37
N TYR A 320 -8.58 25.78 -4.53
CA TYR A 320 -7.21 25.33 -4.89
C TYR A 320 -6.56 24.64 -3.71
N THR A 321 -5.52 23.88 -3.97
CA THR A 321 -4.65 23.24 -2.97
C THR A 321 -3.20 23.24 -3.44
N SER A 322 -2.27 22.83 -2.58
CA SER A 322 -0.89 22.58 -2.98
C SER A 322 -0.84 21.53 -4.10
N GLN A 323 0.03 21.76 -5.09
CA GLN A 323 0.21 20.78 -6.16
C GLN A 323 0.86 19.48 -5.68
N TYR A 324 1.59 19.54 -4.57
CA TYR A 324 2.37 18.42 -4.01
C TYR A 324 2.28 18.43 -2.49
N PHE A 325 2.02 17.26 -1.91
CA PHE A 325 2.23 16.94 -0.52
C PHE A 325 3.24 15.79 -0.43
N THR A 326 4.23 15.94 0.40
CA THR A 326 5.32 14.96 0.53
C THR A 326 5.29 14.36 1.92
N ALA A 327 5.05 13.05 2.00
CA ALA A 327 5.12 12.30 3.25
C ALA A 327 6.57 12.20 3.74
N ASP A 328 6.72 12.19 5.05
CA ASP A 328 8.01 12.06 5.69
C ASP A 328 8.60 10.66 5.49
N VAL A 329 9.92 10.62 5.44
CA VAL A 329 10.67 9.35 5.37
C VAL A 329 11.60 9.24 6.57
N THR A 330 11.76 8.03 7.08
CA THR A 330 12.65 7.74 8.20
C THR A 330 13.56 6.57 7.87
N VAL A 331 14.83 6.69 8.20
CA VAL A 331 15.78 5.58 8.12
C VAL A 331 15.66 4.75 9.39
N ILE A 332 15.39 3.46 9.22
CA ILE A 332 15.37 2.49 10.31
C ILE A 332 16.58 1.59 10.15
N ASP A 333 17.43 1.58 11.16
CA ASP A 333 18.61 0.72 11.26
C ASP A 333 18.68 0.05 12.66
N GLN A 334 19.73 -0.69 12.92
CA GLN A 334 19.94 -1.39 14.20
C GLN A 334 19.83 -0.48 15.44
N SER A 335 20.07 0.82 15.28
CA SER A 335 20.08 1.74 16.43
C SER A 335 18.68 2.17 16.89
N ASN A 336 17.66 2.04 16.03
CA ASN A 336 16.30 2.50 16.31
C ASN A 336 15.19 1.49 16.01
N VAL A 337 15.50 0.31 15.45
CA VAL A 337 14.51 -0.69 15.03
C VAL A 337 13.58 -1.15 16.17
N GLU A 338 14.07 -1.20 17.40
CA GLU A 338 13.26 -1.60 18.58
C GLU A 338 12.05 -0.69 18.80
N GLU A 339 12.17 0.61 18.47
CA GLU A 339 11.06 1.58 18.58
C GLU A 339 9.92 1.28 17.61
N TYR A 340 10.26 0.71 16.44
CA TYR A 340 9.29 0.37 15.39
C TYR A 340 8.64 -0.98 15.61
N LEU A 341 9.40 -1.98 16.10
CA LEU A 341 8.85 -3.28 16.51
C LEU A 341 7.82 -3.14 17.62
N GLY A 342 8.07 -2.28 18.61
CA GLY A 342 7.13 -2.02 19.70
C GLY A 342 5.82 -1.37 19.25
N LYS A 343 5.84 -0.54 18.22
CA LYS A 343 4.63 0.09 17.67
C LYS A 343 3.71 -0.88 16.93
N GLN A 344 4.29 -1.89 16.28
CA GLN A 344 3.50 -2.90 15.57
C GLN A 344 2.80 -3.86 16.54
N GLU A 345 3.44 -4.23 17.66
CA GLU A 345 2.82 -5.06 18.70
C GLU A 345 1.64 -4.36 19.42
N GLU A 346 1.62 -3.03 19.46
CA GLU A 346 0.50 -2.25 20.03
C GLU A 346 -0.67 -2.07 19.04
N ALA A 347 -0.44 -2.29 17.75
CA ALA A 347 -1.44 -2.12 16.68
C ALA A 347 -2.19 -3.43 16.35
N GLU A 348 -1.69 -4.62 16.74
CA GLU A 348 -2.35 -5.92 16.64
C GLU A 348 -3.31 -6.17 17.83
#